data_c1fa64199e32581d355cdc466f9e863d
#
_entry.id   c1fa64199e32581d355cdc466f9e863d
#
_cell.length_a   1.000
_cell.length_b   1.000
_cell.length_c   1.000
_cell.angle_alpha   90.00
_cell.angle_beta   90.00
_cell.angle_gamma   90.00
#
_symmetry.space_group_name_H-M   'P 1'
#
loop_
_entity.id
_entity.type
_entity.pdbx_description
1 polymer ?
#
loop_
_entity_poly.entity_id
_entity_poly.type
_entity_poly.pdbx_seq_one_letter_code
_entity_poly.pdbx_strand_id
1 'polypeptide(L)'
;PSVGRFGTLELETLLSLKPDLLLLSPGSLPEAQRRQLDDIGIPLYLGEPHDLQQLAEQFAEIGARVGHAERGRQLREQFRDGMAALRARYRRERPLTVFYQVWHQPVYTIGAQQIIGDALSVCGARNVFEDIRLPAPQVNIEAVLARAPQVILGGSGAELEHWRAWPQLPAVSLNQLWSVPDKGVERPSFQMLAATEKL
;
A
#
# COMPACT_ATOMS: atom_id res chain seq x y z
N PRO A 1 -12.28 15.22 -16.54
CA PRO A 1 -12.73 14.20 -17.49
C PRO A 1 -12.13 12.83 -17.12
N SER A 2 -12.88 11.74 -17.39
CA SER A 2 -12.35 10.39 -17.29
C SER A 2 -11.56 10.07 -18.56
N VAL A 3 -10.38 9.48 -18.40
CA VAL A 3 -9.52 9.06 -19.53
C VAL A 3 -9.53 7.53 -19.71
N GLY A 4 -10.41 6.83 -18.99
CA GLY A 4 -10.52 5.37 -19.06
C GLY A 4 -10.87 4.71 -17.74
N ARG A 5 -10.70 3.38 -17.70
CA ARG A 5 -10.86 2.53 -16.52
C ARG A 5 -9.63 1.65 -16.39
N PHE A 6 -9.48 0.98 -15.23
CA PHE A 6 -8.40 0.00 -15.05
C PHE A 6 -8.41 -1.03 -16.20
N GLY A 7 -7.26 -1.20 -16.85
CA GLY A 7 -7.10 -2.10 -17.99
C GLY A 7 -7.52 -1.52 -19.35
N THR A 8 -8.08 -0.32 -19.42
CA THR A 8 -8.52 0.29 -20.70
C THR A 8 -8.36 1.80 -20.65
N LEU A 9 -7.65 2.35 -21.64
CA LEU A 9 -7.43 3.78 -21.81
C LEU A 9 -8.20 4.28 -23.04
N GLU A 10 -8.90 5.39 -22.90
CA GLU A 10 -9.59 6.09 -23.99
C GLU A 10 -8.62 7.06 -24.67
N LEU A 11 -7.88 6.57 -25.68
CA LEU A 11 -6.81 7.31 -26.32
C LEU A 11 -7.27 8.64 -26.94
N GLU A 12 -8.46 8.69 -27.57
CA GLU A 12 -9.00 9.91 -28.15
C GLU A 12 -9.22 10.99 -27.10
N THR A 13 -9.82 10.60 -25.96
CA THR A 13 -10.01 11.50 -24.81
C THR A 13 -8.69 11.97 -24.25
N LEU A 14 -7.72 11.06 -24.08
CA LEU A 14 -6.39 11.40 -23.60
C LEU A 14 -5.69 12.40 -24.54
N LEU A 15 -5.69 12.13 -25.83
CA LEU A 15 -5.06 13.00 -26.84
C LEU A 15 -5.70 14.39 -26.90
N SER A 16 -7.02 14.48 -26.71
CA SER A 16 -7.72 15.76 -26.68
C SER A 16 -7.27 16.66 -25.53
N LEU A 17 -6.80 16.06 -24.43
CA LEU A 17 -6.28 16.76 -23.24
C LEU A 17 -4.84 17.27 -23.42
N LYS A 18 -4.11 16.77 -24.42
CA LYS A 18 -2.70 17.13 -24.71
C LYS A 18 -1.83 17.08 -23.45
N PRO A 19 -1.73 15.93 -22.75
CA PRO A 19 -0.96 15.85 -21.51
C PRO A 19 0.55 15.95 -21.80
N ASP A 20 1.27 16.67 -20.96
CA ASP A 20 2.72 16.75 -20.99
C ASP A 20 3.39 15.56 -20.30
N LEU A 21 2.64 14.86 -19.42
CA LEU A 21 3.10 13.69 -18.67
C LEU A 21 1.91 12.81 -18.30
N LEU A 22 2.07 11.51 -18.42
CA LEU A 22 1.11 10.51 -17.95
C LEU A 22 1.70 9.70 -16.81
N LEU A 23 1.04 9.72 -15.65
CA LEU A 23 1.42 8.92 -14.48
C LEU A 23 0.59 7.64 -14.47
N LEU A 24 1.26 6.49 -14.42
CA LEU A 24 0.62 5.17 -14.44
C LEU A 24 1.23 4.25 -13.38
N SER A 25 0.42 3.35 -12.85
CA SER A 25 0.95 2.20 -12.13
C SER A 25 1.34 1.10 -13.13
N PRO A 26 2.46 0.39 -12.93
CA PRO A 26 2.78 -0.81 -13.70
C PRO A 26 1.61 -1.79 -13.69
N GLY A 27 1.30 -2.40 -14.82
CA GLY A 27 0.17 -3.31 -14.95
C GLY A 27 -1.22 -2.65 -15.03
N SER A 28 -1.34 -1.31 -14.90
CA SER A 28 -2.62 -0.61 -15.08
C SER A 28 -3.10 -0.62 -16.53
N LEU A 29 -2.21 -0.83 -17.49
CA LEU A 29 -2.51 -0.94 -18.92
C LEU A 29 -1.88 -2.19 -19.54
N PRO A 30 -2.57 -2.81 -20.52
CA PRO A 30 -1.99 -3.83 -21.36
C PRO A 30 -0.76 -3.34 -22.12
N GLU A 31 0.20 -4.22 -22.37
CA GLU A 31 1.45 -3.90 -23.08
C GLU A 31 1.20 -3.26 -24.47
N ALA A 32 0.17 -3.70 -25.17
CA ALA A 32 -0.20 -3.12 -26.46
C ALA A 32 -0.58 -1.63 -26.37
N GLN A 33 -1.32 -1.25 -25.32
CA GLN A 33 -1.71 0.15 -25.11
C GLN A 33 -0.50 1.01 -24.65
N ARG A 34 0.41 0.42 -23.88
CA ARG A 34 1.66 1.14 -23.51
C ARG A 34 2.49 1.46 -24.73
N ARG A 35 2.68 0.50 -25.63
CA ARG A 35 3.38 0.75 -26.92
C ARG A 35 2.71 1.84 -27.74
N GLN A 36 1.39 1.85 -27.81
CA GLN A 36 0.67 2.93 -28.50
C GLN A 36 0.95 4.32 -27.89
N LEU A 37 1.06 4.42 -26.57
CA LEU A 37 1.42 5.68 -25.91
C LEU A 37 2.86 6.10 -26.22
N ASP A 38 3.80 5.15 -26.26
CA ASP A 38 5.18 5.39 -26.63
C ASP A 38 5.30 5.89 -28.09
N ASP A 39 4.54 5.27 -29.02
CA ASP A 39 4.49 5.66 -30.44
C ASP A 39 3.93 7.08 -30.63
N ILE A 40 3.01 7.52 -29.77
CA ILE A 40 2.43 8.87 -29.80
C ILE A 40 3.39 9.90 -29.17
N GLY A 41 4.40 9.46 -28.45
CA GLY A 41 5.42 10.33 -27.85
C GLY A 41 4.98 11.05 -26.58
N ILE A 42 3.95 10.56 -25.87
CA ILE A 42 3.55 11.09 -24.56
C ILE A 42 4.52 10.57 -23.50
N PRO A 43 5.22 11.45 -22.74
CA PRO A 43 6.11 11.00 -21.68
C PRO A 43 5.37 10.23 -20.61
N LEU A 44 5.88 9.02 -20.27
CA LEU A 44 5.30 8.16 -19.23
C LEU A 44 6.15 8.19 -17.96
N TYR A 45 5.49 8.17 -16.83
CA TYR A 45 6.07 7.84 -15.54
C TYR A 45 5.36 6.64 -14.96
N LEU A 46 6.10 5.55 -14.75
CA LEU A 46 5.60 4.33 -14.13
C LEU A 46 6.08 4.29 -12.68
N GLY A 47 5.14 4.39 -11.72
CA GLY A 47 5.45 4.40 -10.30
C GLY A 47 4.75 3.27 -9.56
N GLU A 48 5.54 2.42 -8.90
CA GLU A 48 5.04 1.35 -8.02
C GLU A 48 5.98 1.23 -6.81
N PRO A 49 5.83 2.11 -5.82
CA PRO A 49 6.68 2.03 -4.63
C PRO A 49 6.30 0.82 -3.79
N HIS A 50 7.29 -0.04 -3.50
CA HIS A 50 7.12 -1.23 -2.67
C HIS A 50 7.43 -0.98 -1.19
N ASP A 51 8.03 0.16 -0.87
CA ASP A 51 8.36 0.61 0.47
C ASP A 51 8.21 2.13 0.62
N LEU A 52 8.28 2.62 1.85
CA LEU A 52 8.11 4.04 2.16
C LEU A 52 9.28 4.91 1.66
N GLN A 53 10.47 4.34 1.49
CA GLN A 53 11.61 5.06 0.93
C GLN A 53 11.40 5.33 -0.56
N GLN A 54 11.01 4.30 -1.32
CA GLN A 54 10.70 4.45 -2.74
C GLN A 54 9.55 5.44 -2.96
N LEU A 55 8.53 5.41 -2.09
CA LEU A 55 7.44 6.40 -2.15
C LEU A 55 7.96 7.82 -1.92
N ALA A 56 8.85 8.01 -0.96
CA ALA A 56 9.46 9.33 -0.71
C ALA A 56 10.25 9.83 -1.92
N GLU A 57 11.09 8.98 -2.54
CA GLU A 57 11.86 9.34 -3.74
C GLU A 57 10.91 9.68 -4.92
N GLN A 58 9.80 8.97 -5.05
CA GLN A 58 8.79 9.24 -6.09
C GLN A 58 8.24 10.68 -6.03
N PHE A 59 8.10 11.27 -4.84
CA PHE A 59 7.68 12.68 -4.73
C PHE A 59 8.71 13.64 -5.37
N ALA A 60 10.00 13.41 -5.16
CA ALA A 60 11.05 14.21 -5.76
C ALA A 60 11.11 14.02 -7.29
N GLU A 61 10.99 12.80 -7.77
CA GLU A 61 11.00 12.46 -9.19
C GLU A 61 9.82 13.10 -9.94
N ILE A 62 8.59 12.93 -9.42
CA ILE A 62 7.40 13.53 -10.02
C ILE A 62 7.54 15.06 -10.01
N GLY A 63 7.96 15.64 -8.87
CA GLY A 63 8.17 17.08 -8.76
C GLY A 63 9.13 17.61 -9.81
N ALA A 64 10.24 16.89 -10.06
CA ALA A 64 11.21 17.28 -11.10
C ALA A 64 10.58 17.22 -12.51
N ARG A 65 9.81 16.17 -12.82
CA ARG A 65 9.19 15.97 -14.14
C ARG A 65 8.11 17.00 -14.46
N VAL A 66 7.41 17.52 -13.44
CA VAL A 66 6.34 18.53 -13.61
C VAL A 66 6.83 19.97 -13.36
N GLY A 67 8.16 20.21 -13.34
CA GLY A 67 8.72 21.54 -13.16
C GLY A 67 8.70 22.09 -11.72
N HIS A 68 8.39 21.28 -10.73
CA HIS A 68 8.30 21.64 -9.32
C HIS A 68 9.31 20.87 -8.45
N ALA A 69 10.56 20.78 -8.91
CA ALA A 69 11.63 19.99 -8.29
C ALA A 69 11.84 20.33 -6.82
N GLU A 70 11.82 21.62 -6.46
CA GLU A 70 12.00 22.05 -5.06
C GLU A 70 10.86 21.56 -4.17
N ARG A 71 9.61 21.67 -4.64
CA ARG A 71 8.45 21.18 -3.91
C ARG A 71 8.49 19.66 -3.74
N GLY A 72 8.91 18.93 -4.78
CA GLY A 72 9.10 17.49 -4.72
C GLY A 72 10.11 17.07 -3.65
N ARG A 73 11.27 17.76 -3.57
CA ARG A 73 12.28 17.53 -2.53
C ARG A 73 11.73 17.81 -1.13
N GLN A 74 11.04 18.92 -0.94
CA GLN A 74 10.40 19.25 0.35
C GLN A 74 9.40 18.18 0.81
N LEU A 75 8.56 17.68 -0.11
CA LEU A 75 7.62 16.60 0.21
C LEU A 75 8.34 15.30 0.59
N ARG A 76 9.41 14.95 -0.13
CA ARG A 76 10.27 13.81 0.21
C ARG A 76 10.80 13.91 1.63
N GLU A 77 11.44 15.04 1.99
CA GLU A 77 12.01 15.24 3.32
C GLU A 77 10.91 15.22 4.41
N GLN A 78 9.82 15.95 4.23
CA GLN A 78 8.71 15.96 5.18
C GLN A 78 8.15 14.55 5.43
N PHE A 79 8.01 13.75 4.37
CA PHE A 79 7.52 12.39 4.49
C PHE A 79 8.51 11.49 5.24
N ARG A 80 9.81 11.55 4.89
CA ARG A 80 10.86 10.77 5.55
C ARG A 80 10.98 11.11 7.02
N ASP A 81 11.02 12.41 7.35
CA ASP A 81 11.14 12.89 8.73
C ASP A 81 9.91 12.48 9.56
N GLY A 82 8.72 12.61 8.99
CA GLY A 82 7.49 12.16 9.63
C GLY A 82 7.49 10.65 9.92
N MET A 83 7.86 9.82 8.95
CA MET A 83 7.97 8.37 9.13
C MET A 83 9.06 7.99 10.14
N ALA A 84 10.19 8.70 10.14
CA ALA A 84 11.26 8.48 11.12
C ALA A 84 10.80 8.82 12.55
N ALA A 85 10.04 9.90 12.71
CA ALA A 85 9.47 10.30 14.00
C ALA A 85 8.46 9.25 14.52
N LEU A 86 7.57 8.74 13.65
CA LEU A 86 6.65 7.65 13.99
C LEU A 86 7.39 6.39 14.38
N ARG A 87 8.40 5.98 13.60
CA ARG A 87 9.24 4.80 13.90
C ARG A 87 9.94 4.92 15.25
N ALA A 88 10.46 6.09 15.59
CA ALA A 88 11.07 6.34 16.90
C ALA A 88 10.04 6.25 18.03
N ARG A 89 8.85 6.83 17.85
CA ARG A 89 7.77 6.85 18.83
C ARG A 89 7.21 5.48 19.14
N TYR A 90 7.04 4.62 18.11
CA TYR A 90 6.40 3.31 18.22
C TYR A 90 7.39 2.15 18.23
N ARG A 91 8.67 2.44 18.42
CA ARG A 91 9.72 1.42 18.50
C ARG A 91 9.41 0.40 19.60
N ARG A 92 9.50 -0.89 19.26
CA ARG A 92 9.33 -2.01 20.18
C ARG A 92 10.55 -2.93 20.13
N GLU A 93 10.92 -3.53 21.25
CA GLU A 93 11.96 -4.58 21.29
C GLU A 93 11.51 -5.83 20.52
N ARG A 94 10.22 -6.17 20.64
CA ARG A 94 9.59 -7.27 19.90
C ARG A 94 8.40 -6.71 19.14
N PRO A 95 8.44 -6.72 17.80
CA PRO A 95 7.31 -6.27 16.99
C PRO A 95 6.05 -7.08 17.27
N LEU A 96 4.90 -6.42 17.28
CA LEU A 96 3.60 -7.09 17.31
C LEU A 96 3.42 -7.92 16.05
N THR A 97 2.96 -9.16 16.21
CA THR A 97 2.59 -10.00 15.07
C THR A 97 1.18 -9.67 14.61
N VAL A 98 1.05 -9.25 13.37
CA VAL A 98 -0.20 -8.79 12.76
C VAL A 98 -0.57 -9.68 11.60
N PHE A 99 -1.82 -10.04 11.48
CA PHE A 99 -2.40 -10.54 10.25
C PHE A 99 -3.16 -9.39 9.57
N TYR A 100 -2.67 -8.91 8.44
CA TYR A 100 -3.33 -7.87 7.65
C TYR A 100 -4.22 -8.53 6.61
N GLN A 101 -5.55 -8.50 6.81
CA GLN A 101 -6.53 -9.07 5.91
C GLN A 101 -6.92 -8.05 4.83
N VAL A 102 -6.50 -8.32 3.59
CA VAL A 102 -6.87 -7.50 2.42
C VAL A 102 -8.27 -7.84 1.94
N TRP A 103 -8.61 -9.13 1.95
CA TRP A 103 -9.91 -9.64 1.50
C TRP A 103 -10.31 -10.87 2.33
N HIS A 104 -11.62 -11.11 2.48
CA HIS A 104 -12.12 -12.13 3.40
C HIS A 104 -12.59 -13.44 2.73
N GLN A 105 -13.02 -13.41 1.45
CA GLN A 105 -13.49 -14.59 0.72
C GLN A 105 -13.15 -14.51 -0.76
N PRO A 106 -12.10 -15.25 -1.22
CA PRO A 106 -11.12 -15.99 -0.40
C PRO A 106 -10.25 -15.05 0.44
N VAL A 107 -9.60 -15.60 1.48
CA VAL A 107 -8.76 -14.79 2.37
C VAL A 107 -7.47 -14.40 1.67
N TYR A 108 -7.21 -13.09 1.55
CA TYR A 108 -5.97 -12.54 1.06
C TYR A 108 -5.27 -11.69 2.13
N THR A 109 -3.96 -11.73 2.11
CA THR A 109 -3.10 -10.91 2.97
C THR A 109 -2.04 -10.19 2.14
N ILE A 110 -1.16 -9.45 2.79
CA ILE A 110 0.04 -8.87 2.19
C ILE A 110 1.22 -9.81 2.40
N GLY A 111 2.09 -9.92 1.41
CA GLY A 111 3.36 -10.65 1.51
C GLY A 111 4.55 -9.70 1.66
N ALA A 112 5.73 -10.19 1.28
CA ALA A 112 6.94 -9.40 1.24
C ALA A 112 6.86 -8.25 0.21
N GLN A 113 7.66 -7.22 0.41
CA GLN A 113 7.79 -6.08 -0.52
C GLN A 113 6.46 -5.34 -0.78
N GLN A 114 5.64 -5.24 0.25
CA GLN A 114 4.43 -4.44 0.24
C GLN A 114 4.58 -3.22 1.14
N ILE A 115 4.28 -2.05 0.61
CA ILE A 115 4.40 -0.78 1.32
C ILE A 115 3.60 -0.76 2.64
N ILE A 116 2.48 -1.49 2.70
CA ILE A 116 1.69 -1.66 3.93
C ILE A 116 2.51 -2.38 5.01
N GLY A 117 3.33 -3.38 4.61
CA GLY A 117 4.22 -4.07 5.54
C GLY A 117 5.27 -3.14 6.14
N ASP A 118 5.81 -2.21 5.34
CA ASP A 118 6.74 -1.21 5.84
C ASP A 118 6.05 -0.19 6.76
N ALA A 119 4.80 0.21 6.47
CA ALA A 119 3.99 1.04 7.37
C ALA A 119 3.72 0.34 8.72
N LEU A 120 3.39 -0.95 8.72
CA LEU A 120 3.30 -1.76 9.95
C LEU A 120 4.61 -1.75 10.73
N SER A 121 5.75 -1.88 10.03
CA SER A 121 7.09 -1.81 10.64
C SER A 121 7.35 -0.47 11.34
N VAL A 122 6.91 0.65 10.74
CA VAL A 122 6.97 1.99 11.37
C VAL A 122 6.18 2.01 12.68
N CYS A 123 5.05 1.29 12.76
CA CYS A 123 4.22 1.17 13.97
C CYS A 123 4.73 0.11 14.98
N GLY A 124 5.91 -0.46 14.75
CA GLY A 124 6.47 -1.51 15.63
C GLY A 124 5.75 -2.85 15.52
N ALA A 125 5.18 -3.14 14.34
CA ALA A 125 4.47 -4.37 14.03
C ALA A 125 5.05 -5.03 12.78
N ARG A 126 4.68 -6.30 12.55
CA ARG A 126 5.05 -7.03 11.33
C ARG A 126 3.93 -7.95 10.90
N ASN A 127 3.73 -8.07 9.60
CA ASN A 127 2.76 -9.04 9.09
C ASN A 127 3.27 -10.46 9.24
N VAL A 128 2.42 -11.39 9.71
CA VAL A 128 2.82 -12.79 9.92
C VAL A 128 3.13 -13.54 8.62
N PHE A 129 2.81 -12.96 7.45
CA PHE A 129 3.09 -13.53 6.13
C PHE A 129 4.14 -12.74 5.33
N GLU A 130 4.97 -11.93 5.99
CA GLU A 130 6.04 -11.15 5.36
C GLU A 130 7.13 -12.00 4.69
N ASP A 131 7.18 -13.30 4.97
CA ASP A 131 8.08 -14.29 4.35
C ASP A 131 7.62 -14.75 2.96
N ILE A 132 6.35 -14.52 2.59
CA ILE A 132 5.82 -14.91 1.29
C ILE A 132 6.16 -13.85 0.24
N ARG A 133 6.84 -14.25 -0.83
CA ARG A 133 7.32 -13.33 -1.88
C ARG A 133 6.22 -12.74 -2.77
N LEU A 134 5.01 -13.33 -2.78
CA LEU A 134 3.87 -12.78 -3.53
C LEU A 134 3.37 -11.49 -2.86
N PRO A 135 3.06 -10.44 -3.63
CA PRO A 135 2.55 -9.19 -3.07
C PRO A 135 1.25 -9.33 -2.28
N ALA A 136 0.31 -10.11 -2.79
CA ALA A 136 -0.99 -10.38 -2.18
C ALA A 136 -1.29 -11.89 -2.23
N PRO A 137 -0.71 -12.71 -1.34
CA PRO A 137 -0.96 -14.14 -1.31
C PRO A 137 -2.36 -14.46 -0.80
N GLN A 138 -3.01 -15.44 -1.43
CA GLN A 138 -4.15 -16.12 -0.86
C GLN A 138 -3.66 -17.08 0.23
N VAL A 139 -4.31 -17.07 1.37
CA VAL A 139 -4.00 -17.95 2.51
C VAL A 139 -5.25 -18.64 3.00
N ASN A 140 -5.09 -19.78 3.66
CA ASN A 140 -6.20 -20.45 4.35
C ASN A 140 -6.21 -20.13 5.85
N ILE A 141 -7.31 -20.46 6.50
CA ILE A 141 -7.50 -20.19 7.93
C ILE A 141 -6.48 -20.95 8.76
N GLU A 142 -6.17 -22.19 8.40
CA GLU A 142 -5.19 -23.04 9.09
C GLU A 142 -3.79 -22.41 9.11
N ALA A 143 -3.39 -21.76 8.01
CA ALA A 143 -2.12 -21.05 7.96
C ALA A 143 -2.11 -19.82 8.89
N VAL A 144 -3.22 -19.11 9.01
CA VAL A 144 -3.35 -17.98 9.96
C VAL A 144 -3.31 -18.50 11.41
N LEU A 145 -4.04 -19.61 11.70
CA LEU A 145 -4.01 -20.26 13.01
C LEU A 145 -2.59 -20.69 13.41
N ALA A 146 -1.86 -21.30 12.48
CA ALA A 146 -0.48 -21.76 12.72
C ALA A 146 0.49 -20.60 13.01
N ARG A 147 0.27 -19.41 12.43
CA ARG A 147 1.10 -18.22 12.65
C ARG A 147 0.71 -17.41 13.87
N ALA A 148 -0.46 -17.71 14.47
CA ALA A 148 -0.94 -17.18 15.75
C ALA A 148 -0.74 -15.65 15.91
N PRO A 149 -1.30 -14.80 15.04
CA PRO A 149 -1.14 -13.35 15.13
C PRO A 149 -1.73 -12.80 16.44
N GLN A 150 -1.08 -11.78 16.99
CA GLN A 150 -1.55 -11.05 18.17
C GLN A 150 -2.64 -10.02 17.83
N VAL A 151 -2.66 -9.55 16.59
CA VAL A 151 -3.63 -8.57 16.08
C VAL A 151 -4.11 -9.00 14.70
N ILE A 152 -5.38 -8.80 14.40
CA ILE A 152 -5.92 -8.90 13.05
C ILE A 152 -6.42 -7.52 12.64
N LEU A 153 -5.90 -7.02 11.50
CA LEU A 153 -6.34 -5.79 10.84
C LEU A 153 -7.07 -6.14 9.54
N GLY A 154 -8.17 -5.47 9.25
CA GLY A 154 -8.90 -5.70 8.00
C GLY A 154 -9.85 -4.56 7.63
N GLY A 155 -10.67 -4.78 6.59
CA GLY A 155 -11.47 -3.74 5.98
C GLY A 155 -12.57 -3.18 6.87
N SER A 156 -13.37 -4.03 7.50
CA SER A 156 -14.47 -3.63 8.39
C SER A 156 -14.64 -4.61 9.54
N GLY A 157 -15.27 -4.16 10.62
CA GLY A 157 -15.58 -5.01 11.77
C GLY A 157 -16.42 -6.23 11.38
N ALA A 158 -17.41 -6.05 10.49
CA ALA A 158 -18.24 -7.14 9.99
C ALA A 158 -17.44 -8.21 9.24
N GLU A 159 -16.44 -7.81 8.46
CA GLU A 159 -15.54 -8.74 7.77
C GLU A 159 -14.61 -9.50 8.71
N LEU A 160 -14.38 -8.99 9.93
CA LEU A 160 -13.51 -9.59 10.93
C LEU A 160 -14.26 -10.50 11.92
N GLU A 161 -15.60 -10.39 12.02
CA GLU A 161 -16.40 -11.16 12.97
C GLU A 161 -16.22 -12.67 12.82
N HIS A 162 -15.99 -13.18 11.61
CA HIS A 162 -15.80 -14.62 11.40
C HIS A 162 -14.58 -15.18 12.17
N TRP A 163 -13.56 -14.35 12.48
CA TRP A 163 -12.38 -14.78 13.26
C TRP A 163 -12.73 -15.16 14.69
N ARG A 164 -13.83 -14.67 15.24
CA ARG A 164 -14.29 -15.02 16.60
C ARG A 164 -14.61 -16.50 16.76
N ALA A 165 -14.79 -17.23 15.66
CA ALA A 165 -14.97 -18.70 15.68
C ALA A 165 -13.69 -19.46 16.14
N TRP A 166 -12.54 -18.78 16.21
CA TRP A 166 -11.27 -19.38 16.62
C TRP A 166 -10.72 -18.70 17.89
N PRO A 167 -11.30 -18.98 19.08
CA PRO A 167 -10.89 -18.33 20.34
C PRO A 167 -9.45 -18.67 20.78
N GLN A 168 -8.84 -19.71 20.20
CA GLN A 168 -7.43 -20.07 20.41
C GLN A 168 -6.43 -19.09 19.74
N LEU A 169 -6.89 -18.23 18.81
CA LEU A 169 -6.03 -17.19 18.25
C LEU A 169 -5.73 -16.10 19.29
N PRO A 170 -4.47 -15.71 19.48
CA PRO A 170 -4.13 -14.61 20.38
C PRO A 170 -4.91 -13.32 20.07
N ALA A 171 -5.06 -12.96 18.80
CA ALA A 171 -5.85 -11.81 18.38
C ALA A 171 -7.32 -11.86 18.86
N VAL A 172 -7.93 -13.05 18.89
CA VAL A 172 -9.30 -13.22 19.34
C VAL A 172 -9.39 -13.22 20.87
N SER A 173 -8.54 -14.01 21.55
CA SER A 173 -8.51 -14.08 23.02
C SER A 173 -8.17 -12.74 23.67
N LEU A 174 -7.37 -11.92 23.02
CA LEU A 174 -6.99 -10.57 23.46
C LEU A 174 -7.93 -9.48 22.95
N ASN A 175 -9.01 -9.84 22.21
CA ASN A 175 -9.95 -8.91 21.56
C ASN A 175 -9.27 -7.87 20.66
N GLN A 176 -8.25 -8.29 19.89
CA GLN A 176 -7.44 -7.45 19.01
C GLN A 176 -7.83 -7.65 17.53
N LEU A 177 -9.11 -7.45 17.23
CA LEU A 177 -9.68 -7.45 15.87
C LEU A 177 -10.06 -6.02 15.53
N TRP A 178 -9.34 -5.38 14.62
CA TRP A 178 -9.50 -3.94 14.34
C TRP A 178 -9.69 -3.68 12.86
N SER A 179 -10.65 -2.81 12.54
CA SER A 179 -10.74 -2.23 11.19
C SER A 179 -9.54 -1.31 10.97
N VAL A 180 -9.00 -1.32 9.75
CA VAL A 180 -7.97 -0.35 9.35
C VAL A 180 -8.55 1.06 9.48
N PRO A 181 -7.98 1.92 10.35
CA PRO A 181 -8.61 3.19 10.71
C PRO A 181 -8.61 4.20 9.55
N ASP A 182 -7.63 4.10 8.66
CA ASP A 182 -7.52 4.98 7.51
C ASP A 182 -6.99 4.20 6.30
N LYS A 183 -7.82 4.06 5.28
CA LYS A 183 -7.45 3.37 4.02
C LYS A 183 -6.39 4.11 3.20
N GLY A 184 -5.94 5.27 3.63
CA GLY A 184 -4.77 5.94 3.07
C GLY A 184 -3.49 5.10 3.16
N VAL A 185 -3.42 4.15 4.11
CA VAL A 185 -2.31 3.19 4.22
C VAL A 185 -2.22 2.24 3.00
N GLU A 186 -3.33 2.02 2.30
CA GLU A 186 -3.42 1.16 1.10
C GLU A 186 -3.17 1.94 -0.20
N ARG A 187 -2.93 3.25 -0.11
CA ARG A 187 -2.77 4.14 -1.28
C ARG A 187 -1.42 4.84 -1.21
N PRO A 188 -0.43 4.42 -2.01
CA PRO A 188 0.88 5.06 -2.06
C PRO A 188 0.77 6.54 -2.44
N SER A 189 0.78 7.40 -1.42
CA SER A 189 0.67 8.87 -1.57
C SER A 189 1.17 9.55 -0.30
N PHE A 190 1.28 10.88 -0.31
CA PHE A 190 1.66 11.66 0.88
C PHE A 190 0.71 11.47 2.06
N GLN A 191 -0.57 11.15 1.81
CA GLN A 191 -1.57 10.85 2.84
C GLN A 191 -1.22 9.62 3.69
N MET A 192 -0.35 8.74 3.17
CA MET A 192 0.10 7.55 3.88
C MET A 192 0.81 7.89 5.20
N LEU A 193 1.42 9.08 5.33
CA LEU A 193 2.01 9.53 6.59
C LEU A 193 0.93 9.65 7.69
N ALA A 194 -0.14 10.38 7.43
CA ALA A 194 -1.24 10.54 8.38
C ALA A 194 -2.01 9.24 8.63
N ALA A 195 -2.13 8.38 7.62
CA ALA A 195 -2.76 7.07 7.75
C ALA A 195 -1.93 6.11 8.63
N THR A 196 -0.59 6.14 8.50
CA THR A 196 0.31 5.34 9.33
C THR A 196 0.30 5.80 10.80
N GLU A 197 0.12 7.10 11.05
CA GLU A 197 0.00 7.61 12.43
C GLU A 197 -1.26 7.08 13.16
N LYS A 198 -2.31 6.76 12.40
CA LYS A 198 -3.56 6.21 12.94
C LYS A 198 -3.54 4.68 13.08
N LEU A 199 -2.60 4.02 12.42
CA LEU A 199 -2.48 2.57 12.39
C LEU A 199 -1.90 2.04 13.70
#